data_232b3713a5a69516d31247feaac4a72a
#
_entry.id   232b3713a5a69516d31247feaac4a72a
#
_cell.length_a   1.000
_cell.length_b   1.000
_cell.length_c   1.000
_cell.angle_alpha   90.00
_cell.angle_beta   90.00
_cell.angle_gamma   90.00
#
_symmetry.space_group_name_H-M   'P 1'
#
loop_
_entity.id
_entity.type
_entity.pdbx_description
1 polymer ?
#
loop_
_entity_poly.entity_id
_entity_poly.type
_entity_poly.pdbx_seq_one_letter_code
_entity_poly.pdbx_strand_id
1 'polypeptide(L)'
;TQRNRIPICDELCQRLPSTGLILEIASGSGEHGVTFQKRFPTLTWQCSDPDPEHCRSIDSWIRHEQLSPKMPAALQLDVRDANWQDQLSMPAQAVVAINLLHISAWECTLALLRQSAQLLQAGGKLCVYGPFCVDGQHVSESNHCFDASLRARNPAWGVRDQTTVLHQASEAGFAVQTITLMPANNRMITWIR
;
A
#
# COMPACT_ATOMS: atom_id res chain seq x y z
N THR A 1 -2.65 11.56 6.76
CA THR A 1 -3.45 10.40 7.19
C THR A 1 -4.90 10.79 7.44
N GLN A 2 -5.19 11.75 8.33
CA GLN A 2 -6.58 12.09 8.72
C GLN A 2 -7.48 12.49 7.54
N ARG A 3 -6.95 13.13 6.49
CA ARG A 3 -7.71 13.62 5.34
C ARG A 3 -8.11 12.53 4.33
N ASN A 4 -7.36 11.45 4.25
CA ASN A 4 -7.54 10.42 3.21
C ASN A 4 -7.98 9.06 3.72
N ARG A 5 -7.91 8.78 5.04
CA ARG A 5 -8.20 7.46 5.59
C ARG A 5 -9.63 6.98 5.33
N ILE A 6 -10.62 7.88 5.42
CA ILE A 6 -12.02 7.52 5.19
C ILE A 6 -12.28 7.23 3.71
N PRO A 7 -11.92 8.10 2.75
CA PRO A 7 -12.03 7.77 1.33
C PRO A 7 -11.32 6.48 0.93
N ILE A 8 -10.13 6.22 1.50
CA ILE A 8 -9.40 4.97 1.25
C ILE A 8 -10.16 3.78 1.80
N CYS A 9 -10.70 3.85 3.04
CA CYS A 9 -11.53 2.80 3.62
C CYS A 9 -12.73 2.47 2.74
N ASP A 10 -13.44 3.48 2.25
CA ASP A 10 -14.66 3.31 1.46
C ASP A 10 -14.35 2.61 0.12
N GLU A 11 -13.22 2.95 -0.50
CA GLU A 11 -12.77 2.26 -1.71
C GLU A 11 -12.32 0.83 -1.42
N LEU A 12 -11.55 0.60 -0.34
CA LEU A 12 -11.12 -0.73 0.06
C LEU A 12 -12.29 -1.66 0.42
N CYS A 13 -13.41 -1.14 0.95
CA CYS A 13 -14.63 -1.91 1.19
C CYS A 13 -15.16 -2.63 -0.06
N GLN A 14 -14.95 -2.03 -1.23
CA GLN A 14 -15.40 -2.59 -2.50
C GLN A 14 -14.38 -3.55 -3.13
N ARG A 15 -13.16 -3.58 -2.62
CA ARG A 15 -12.03 -4.30 -3.22
C ARG A 15 -11.58 -5.50 -2.40
N LEU A 16 -11.54 -5.37 -1.08
CA LEU A 16 -11.03 -6.40 -0.19
C LEU A 16 -12.01 -7.58 -0.04
N PRO A 17 -11.50 -8.79 0.27
CA PRO A 17 -12.34 -9.92 0.62
C PRO A 17 -13.05 -9.69 1.98
N SER A 18 -14.04 -10.52 2.28
CA SER A 18 -14.76 -10.44 3.57
C SER A 18 -13.96 -11.00 4.75
N THR A 19 -13.00 -11.89 4.51
CA THR A 19 -12.17 -12.54 5.54
C THR A 19 -10.76 -12.79 5.00
N GLY A 20 -9.82 -13.09 5.88
CA GLY A 20 -8.44 -13.43 5.54
C GLY A 20 -7.44 -12.37 5.98
N LEU A 21 -6.19 -12.54 5.60
CA LEU A 21 -5.09 -11.64 5.95
C LEU A 21 -4.85 -10.61 4.84
N ILE A 22 -4.75 -9.36 5.24
CA ILE A 22 -4.32 -8.23 4.40
C ILE A 22 -2.94 -7.79 4.88
N LEU A 23 -1.97 -7.79 3.99
CA LEU A 23 -0.62 -7.26 4.27
C LEU A 23 -0.54 -5.80 3.81
N GLU A 24 -0.29 -4.88 4.73
CA GLU A 24 0.00 -3.48 4.41
C GLU A 24 1.51 -3.26 4.42
N ILE A 25 2.04 -2.78 3.30
CA ILE A 25 3.46 -2.48 3.10
C ILE A 25 3.72 -0.99 3.36
N ALA A 26 4.78 -0.70 4.12
CA ALA A 26 5.19 0.65 4.49
C ALA A 26 4.06 1.41 5.22
N SER A 27 3.58 0.84 6.32
CA SER A 27 2.45 1.35 7.11
C SER A 27 2.75 2.65 7.85
N GLY A 28 4.02 3.10 7.88
CA GLY A 28 4.45 4.31 8.57
C GLY A 28 4.09 4.27 10.06
N SER A 29 3.47 5.34 10.56
CA SER A 29 3.06 5.42 11.98
C SER A 29 1.96 4.45 12.41
N GLY A 30 1.28 3.75 11.47
CA GLY A 30 0.21 2.78 11.73
C GLY A 30 -1.20 3.34 11.77
N GLU A 31 -1.39 4.65 11.61
CA GLU A 31 -2.73 5.26 11.67
C GLU A 31 -3.72 4.71 10.64
N HIS A 32 -3.26 4.39 9.42
CA HIS A 32 -4.08 3.77 8.39
C HIS A 32 -4.48 2.36 8.81
N GLY A 33 -3.51 1.50 9.11
CA GLY A 33 -3.74 0.11 9.45
C GLY A 33 -4.71 -0.07 10.63
N VAL A 34 -4.53 0.72 11.70
CA VAL A 34 -5.45 0.72 12.85
C VAL A 34 -6.87 1.14 12.46
N THR A 35 -6.99 2.18 11.62
CA THR A 35 -8.30 2.62 11.11
C THR A 35 -8.95 1.52 10.26
N PHE A 36 -8.16 0.85 9.42
CA PHE A 36 -8.65 -0.21 8.54
C PHE A 36 -9.03 -1.46 9.33
N GLN A 37 -8.25 -1.88 10.33
CA GLN A 37 -8.62 -3.01 11.18
C GLN A 37 -9.96 -2.78 11.89
N LYS A 38 -10.22 -1.57 12.40
CA LYS A 38 -11.49 -1.21 12.99
C LYS A 38 -12.65 -1.26 11.99
N ARG A 39 -12.40 -0.83 10.76
CA ARG A 39 -13.40 -0.81 9.69
C ARG A 39 -13.69 -2.21 9.14
N PHE A 40 -12.69 -3.10 9.16
CA PHE A 40 -12.77 -4.47 8.64
C PHE A 40 -12.53 -5.51 9.75
N PRO A 41 -13.45 -5.67 10.70
CA PRO A 41 -13.24 -6.49 11.90
C PRO A 41 -13.15 -8.00 11.62
N THR A 42 -13.55 -8.43 10.43
CA THR A 42 -13.46 -9.84 9.99
C THR A 42 -12.13 -10.17 9.31
N LEU A 43 -11.35 -9.16 8.93
CA LEU A 43 -10.02 -9.31 8.36
C LEU A 43 -8.96 -9.36 9.46
N THR A 44 -7.82 -9.95 9.17
CA THR A 44 -6.58 -9.82 9.93
C THR A 44 -5.71 -8.81 9.20
N TRP A 45 -5.48 -7.65 9.80
CA TRP A 45 -4.66 -6.59 9.18
C TRP A 45 -3.23 -6.67 9.70
N GLN A 46 -2.30 -7.06 8.84
CA GLN A 46 -0.88 -7.13 9.15
C GLN A 46 -0.17 -5.90 8.60
N CYS A 47 0.22 -4.99 9.50
CA CYS A 47 1.08 -3.87 9.15
C CYS A 47 2.54 -4.31 9.03
N SER A 48 3.28 -3.62 8.15
CA SER A 48 4.73 -3.77 8.04
C SER A 48 5.41 -2.45 7.69
N ASP A 49 6.64 -2.28 8.17
CA ASP A 49 7.48 -1.12 7.83
C ASP A 49 8.96 -1.49 8.00
N PRO A 50 9.89 -0.98 7.17
CA PRO A 50 11.32 -1.23 7.35
C PRO A 50 11.90 -0.52 8.58
N ASP A 51 11.28 0.58 9.04
CA ASP A 51 11.75 1.34 10.19
C ASP A 51 11.23 0.72 11.51
N PRO A 52 12.12 0.27 12.41
CA PRO A 52 11.72 -0.29 13.69
C PRO A 52 10.99 0.73 14.59
N GLU A 53 11.20 2.04 14.42
CA GLU A 53 10.44 3.07 15.14
C GLU A 53 8.98 3.09 14.70
N HIS A 54 8.73 2.96 13.39
CA HIS A 54 7.38 2.81 12.85
C HIS A 54 6.72 1.53 13.38
N CYS A 55 7.42 0.40 13.39
CA CYS A 55 6.90 -0.84 13.98
C CYS A 55 6.50 -0.66 15.45
N ARG A 56 7.34 0.01 16.27
CA ARG A 56 6.99 0.32 17.66
C ARG A 56 5.77 1.24 17.79
N SER A 57 5.64 2.21 16.89
CA SER A 57 4.46 3.09 16.83
C SER A 57 3.20 2.29 16.52
N ILE A 58 3.24 1.42 15.49
CA ILE A 58 2.13 0.53 15.13
C ILE A 58 1.71 -0.34 16.33
N ASP A 59 2.67 -1.00 16.97
CA ASP A 59 2.41 -1.88 18.12
C ASP A 59 1.82 -1.12 19.31
N SER A 60 2.21 0.15 19.49
CA SER A 60 1.64 1.01 20.53
C SER A 60 0.17 1.35 20.22
N TRP A 61 -0.16 1.63 18.96
CA TRP A 61 -1.53 1.84 18.52
C TRP A 61 -2.38 0.59 18.68
N ILE A 62 -1.86 -0.60 18.29
CA ILE A 62 -2.57 -1.88 18.44
C ILE A 62 -2.96 -2.12 19.91
N ARG A 63 -2.02 -1.89 20.83
CA ARG A 63 -2.28 -2.03 22.28
C ARG A 63 -3.29 -0.99 22.78
N HIS A 64 -3.09 0.28 22.41
CA HIS A 64 -3.97 1.38 22.83
C HIS A 64 -5.41 1.15 22.42
N GLU A 65 -5.61 0.68 21.19
CA GLU A 65 -6.93 0.46 20.60
C GLU A 65 -7.50 -0.94 20.86
N GLN A 66 -6.75 -1.79 21.60
CA GLN A 66 -7.16 -3.15 21.97
C GLN A 66 -7.53 -4.04 20.77
N LEU A 67 -6.73 -3.96 19.68
CA LEU A 67 -7.02 -4.64 18.42
C LEU A 67 -6.48 -6.08 18.33
N SER A 68 -5.65 -6.51 19.28
CA SER A 68 -5.21 -7.91 19.33
C SER A 68 -6.40 -8.84 19.66
N PRO A 69 -6.46 -10.08 19.12
CA PRO A 69 -5.46 -10.72 18.24
C PRO A 69 -5.67 -10.48 16.73
N LYS A 70 -6.71 -9.73 16.34
CA LYS A 70 -7.05 -9.50 14.91
C LYS A 70 -6.02 -8.67 14.16
N MET A 71 -5.25 -7.87 14.87
CA MET A 71 -4.16 -7.10 14.32
C MET A 71 -2.86 -7.56 14.99
N PRO A 72 -2.07 -8.43 14.34
CA PRO A 72 -0.79 -8.90 14.87
C PRO A 72 0.22 -7.76 15.02
N ALA A 73 1.27 -7.99 15.79
CA ALA A 73 2.40 -7.07 15.89
C ALA A 73 2.98 -6.74 14.50
N ALA A 74 3.47 -5.52 14.34
CA ALA A 74 4.05 -5.08 13.07
C ALA A 74 5.25 -5.93 12.65
N LEU A 75 5.35 -6.21 11.36
CA LEU A 75 6.52 -6.85 10.78
C LEU A 75 7.56 -5.80 10.41
N GLN A 76 8.81 -6.01 10.82
CA GLN A 76 9.91 -5.23 10.27
C GLN A 76 10.27 -5.81 8.90
N LEU A 77 9.77 -5.18 7.83
CA LEU A 77 9.87 -5.69 6.47
C LEU A 77 10.22 -4.56 5.51
N ASP A 78 11.33 -4.67 4.81
CA ASP A 78 11.64 -3.84 3.64
C ASP A 78 10.93 -4.43 2.41
N VAL A 79 10.28 -3.58 1.62
CA VAL A 79 9.61 -3.99 0.39
C VAL A 79 10.53 -4.75 -0.58
N ARG A 80 11.83 -4.53 -0.48
CA ARG A 80 12.86 -5.17 -1.31
C ARG A 80 13.29 -6.54 -0.80
N ASP A 81 12.92 -6.90 0.43
CA ASP A 81 13.23 -8.22 0.99
C ASP A 81 12.54 -9.31 0.16
N ALA A 82 13.17 -10.47 0.09
CA ALA A 82 12.59 -11.65 -0.51
C ALA A 82 11.73 -12.42 0.52
N ASN A 83 10.87 -13.29 0.02
CA ASN A 83 10.17 -14.29 0.83
C ASN A 83 9.28 -13.70 1.94
N TRP A 84 8.48 -12.68 1.63
CA TRP A 84 7.52 -12.10 2.58
C TRP A 84 6.60 -13.15 3.22
N GLN A 85 6.24 -14.20 2.42
CA GLN A 85 5.37 -15.28 2.89
C GLN A 85 5.90 -15.98 4.15
N ASP A 86 7.21 -16.03 4.33
CA ASP A 86 7.84 -16.73 5.48
C ASP A 86 7.63 -15.97 6.80
N GLN A 87 7.24 -14.69 6.71
CA GLN A 87 6.97 -13.84 7.87
C GLN A 87 5.48 -13.78 8.22
N LEU A 88 4.60 -14.33 7.39
CA LEU A 88 3.16 -14.27 7.60
C LEU A 88 2.63 -15.51 8.31
N SER A 89 1.69 -15.30 9.24
CA SER A 89 1.04 -16.39 9.97
C SER A 89 0.06 -17.22 9.13
N MET A 90 -0.38 -16.66 8.00
CA MET A 90 -1.30 -17.31 7.04
C MET A 90 -1.16 -16.64 5.66
N PRO A 91 -1.63 -17.28 4.57
CA PRO A 91 -1.61 -16.71 3.23
C PRO A 91 -2.35 -15.38 3.15
N ALA A 92 -1.72 -14.37 2.51
CA ALA A 92 -2.35 -13.08 2.28
C ALA A 92 -3.38 -13.16 1.16
N GLN A 93 -4.54 -12.53 1.34
CA GLN A 93 -5.60 -12.38 0.35
C GLN A 93 -5.46 -11.09 -0.45
N ALA A 94 -4.84 -10.08 0.15
CA ALA A 94 -4.49 -8.84 -0.53
C ALA A 94 -3.25 -8.20 0.05
N VAL A 95 -2.58 -7.40 -0.78
CA VAL A 95 -1.52 -6.48 -0.38
C VAL A 95 -2.01 -5.05 -0.59
N VAL A 96 -1.76 -4.18 0.37
CA VAL A 96 -2.12 -2.76 0.32
C VAL A 96 -0.85 -1.92 0.50
N ALA A 97 -0.67 -0.90 -0.33
CA ALA A 97 0.41 0.07 -0.18
C ALA A 97 -0.14 1.49 -0.34
N ILE A 98 0.03 2.32 0.69
CA ILE A 98 -0.50 3.68 0.72
C ILE A 98 0.65 4.68 0.74
N ASN A 99 0.71 5.53 -0.28
CA ASN A 99 1.73 6.56 -0.44
C ASN A 99 3.18 6.04 -0.54
N LEU A 100 3.40 4.77 -0.81
CA LEU A 100 4.74 4.19 -0.91
C LEU A 100 5.48 4.65 -2.16
N LEU A 101 4.85 4.57 -3.34
CA LEU A 101 5.54 4.63 -4.62
C LEU A 101 6.29 5.95 -4.85
N HIS A 102 5.73 7.07 -4.41
CA HIS A 102 6.29 8.40 -4.66
C HIS A 102 7.30 8.86 -3.60
N ILE A 103 7.37 8.19 -2.43
CA ILE A 103 8.33 8.47 -1.35
C ILE A 103 9.34 7.34 -1.14
N SER A 104 9.60 6.58 -2.19
CA SER A 104 10.59 5.50 -2.22
C SER A 104 11.33 5.51 -3.55
N ALA A 105 12.46 4.81 -3.65
CA ALA A 105 13.17 4.61 -4.91
C ALA A 105 12.34 3.72 -5.87
N TRP A 106 12.60 3.82 -7.19
CA TRP A 106 11.86 3.07 -8.21
C TRP A 106 11.93 1.55 -8.00
N GLU A 107 13.05 1.06 -7.52
CA GLU A 107 13.27 -0.35 -7.20
C GLU A 107 12.28 -0.89 -6.17
N CYS A 108 11.79 -0.02 -5.26
CA CYS A 108 10.75 -0.38 -4.30
C CYS A 108 9.41 -0.66 -5.00
N THR A 109 9.08 0.10 -6.04
CA THR A 109 7.89 -0.16 -6.87
C THR A 109 8.00 -1.52 -7.57
N LEU A 110 9.14 -1.79 -8.20
CA LEU A 110 9.39 -3.07 -8.89
C LEU A 110 9.36 -4.25 -7.89
N ALA A 111 9.95 -4.06 -6.71
CA ALA A 111 9.94 -5.06 -5.65
C ALA A 111 8.52 -5.32 -5.13
N LEU A 112 7.72 -4.26 -4.86
CA LEU A 112 6.32 -4.39 -4.46
C LEU A 112 5.53 -5.24 -5.45
N LEU A 113 5.62 -4.94 -6.74
CA LEU A 113 4.90 -5.68 -7.78
C LEU A 113 5.33 -7.15 -7.82
N ARG A 114 6.64 -7.41 -7.88
CA ARG A 114 7.19 -8.76 -7.95
C ARG A 114 6.85 -9.58 -6.71
N GLN A 115 7.09 -9.06 -5.51
CA GLN A 115 6.87 -9.80 -4.27
C GLN A 115 5.36 -10.03 -4.02
N SER A 116 4.52 -9.04 -4.33
CA SER A 116 3.06 -9.23 -4.25
C SER A 116 2.57 -10.31 -5.21
N ALA A 117 3.12 -10.38 -6.43
CA ALA A 117 2.76 -11.40 -7.41
C ALA A 117 3.19 -12.81 -6.98
N GLN A 118 4.30 -12.93 -6.25
CA GLN A 118 4.76 -14.20 -5.67
C GLN A 118 3.92 -14.61 -4.45
N LEU A 119 3.54 -13.64 -3.63
CA LEU A 119 2.77 -13.85 -2.39
C LEU A 119 1.31 -14.22 -2.67
N LEU A 120 0.67 -13.51 -3.59
CA LEU A 120 -0.75 -13.60 -3.83
C LEU A 120 -1.10 -14.81 -4.71
N GLN A 121 -2.10 -15.57 -4.30
CA GLN A 121 -2.70 -16.62 -5.13
C GLN A 121 -3.62 -16.02 -6.21
N ALA A 122 -4.07 -16.84 -7.15
CA ALA A 122 -5.03 -16.43 -8.17
C ALA A 122 -6.31 -15.84 -7.51
N GLY A 123 -6.71 -14.66 -7.95
CA GLY A 123 -7.78 -13.87 -7.35
C GLY A 123 -7.36 -12.94 -6.23
N GLY A 124 -6.12 -13.06 -5.72
CA GLY A 124 -5.57 -12.13 -4.74
C GLY A 124 -5.39 -10.73 -5.32
N LYS A 125 -5.44 -9.70 -4.48
CA LYS A 125 -5.47 -8.31 -4.93
C LYS A 125 -4.29 -7.49 -4.42
N LEU A 126 -3.76 -6.63 -5.30
CA LEU A 126 -2.84 -5.56 -4.93
C LEU A 126 -3.57 -4.22 -5.06
N CYS A 127 -3.66 -3.47 -3.97
CA CYS A 127 -4.26 -2.14 -3.92
C CYS A 127 -3.19 -1.09 -3.60
N VAL A 128 -2.99 -0.13 -4.50
CA VAL A 128 -2.00 0.94 -4.32
C VAL A 128 -2.68 2.29 -4.39
N TYR A 129 -2.46 3.11 -3.36
CA TYR A 129 -2.99 4.48 -3.29
C TYR A 129 -1.86 5.50 -3.33
N GLY A 130 -2.06 6.54 -4.11
CA GLY A 130 -1.16 7.71 -4.17
C GLY A 130 -1.42 8.61 -5.37
N PRO A 131 -0.63 9.68 -5.53
CA PRO A 131 -0.63 10.49 -6.73
C PRO A 131 0.08 9.78 -7.87
N PHE A 132 -0.40 10.01 -9.08
CA PHE A 132 0.21 9.55 -10.33
C PHE A 132 0.22 10.67 -11.35
N CYS A 133 1.22 10.70 -12.23
CA CYS A 133 1.11 11.34 -13.53
C CYS A 133 0.54 10.35 -14.56
N VAL A 134 0.10 10.86 -15.69
CA VAL A 134 -0.48 10.08 -16.78
C VAL A 134 0.22 10.49 -18.07
N ASP A 135 0.80 9.50 -18.76
CA ASP A 135 1.54 9.72 -19.99
C ASP A 135 2.62 10.82 -19.85
N GLY A 136 3.33 10.78 -18.72
CA GLY A 136 4.40 11.71 -18.38
C GLY A 136 3.92 13.10 -17.92
N GLN A 137 2.61 13.35 -17.81
CA GLN A 137 2.07 14.65 -17.42
C GLN A 137 1.42 14.60 -16.04
N HIS A 138 1.69 15.61 -15.21
CA HIS A 138 0.98 15.77 -13.93
C HIS A 138 -0.49 16.13 -14.15
N VAL A 139 -1.38 15.47 -13.41
CA VAL A 139 -2.82 15.67 -13.53
C VAL A 139 -3.31 17.01 -12.93
N SER A 140 -2.44 17.70 -12.22
CA SER A 140 -2.71 19.03 -11.66
C SER A 140 -1.41 19.76 -11.32
N GLU A 141 -1.49 21.09 -11.21
CA GLU A 141 -0.38 21.93 -10.76
C GLU A 141 0.07 21.56 -9.34
N SER A 142 -0.87 21.21 -8.46
CA SER A 142 -0.54 20.77 -7.10
C SER A 142 0.30 19.49 -7.09
N ASN A 143 0.04 18.55 -8.00
CA ASN A 143 0.84 17.32 -8.13
C ASN A 143 2.23 17.63 -8.72
N HIS A 144 2.34 18.57 -9.64
CA HIS A 144 3.62 19.03 -10.17
C HIS A 144 4.49 19.66 -9.07
N CYS A 145 3.94 20.60 -8.29
CA CYS A 145 4.64 21.22 -7.16
C CYS A 145 5.03 20.17 -6.09
N PHE A 146 4.16 19.19 -5.84
CA PHE A 146 4.43 18.11 -4.91
C PHE A 146 5.58 17.23 -5.40
N ASP A 147 5.59 16.82 -6.67
CA ASP A 147 6.69 16.05 -7.28
C ASP A 147 8.03 16.80 -7.14
N ALA A 148 8.06 18.09 -7.48
CA ALA A 148 9.25 18.92 -7.30
C ALA A 148 9.75 18.93 -5.84
N SER A 149 8.83 19.03 -4.87
CA SER A 149 9.16 19.00 -3.45
C SER A 149 9.72 17.65 -2.98
N LEU A 150 9.21 16.54 -3.56
CA LEU A 150 9.72 15.20 -3.28
C LEU A 150 11.14 15.03 -3.79
N ARG A 151 11.39 15.40 -5.05
CA ARG A 151 12.73 15.31 -5.70
C ARG A 151 13.77 16.19 -5.02
N ALA A 152 13.36 17.35 -4.52
CA ALA A 152 14.25 18.23 -3.75
C ALA A 152 14.70 17.59 -2.42
N ARG A 153 13.86 16.75 -1.80
CA ARG A 153 14.20 16.02 -0.57
C ARG A 153 15.03 14.78 -0.84
N ASN A 154 14.70 14.06 -1.89
CA ASN A 154 15.43 12.87 -2.33
C ASN A 154 15.26 12.69 -3.86
N PRO A 155 16.35 12.74 -4.64
CA PRO A 155 16.29 12.61 -6.11
C PRO A 155 15.68 11.27 -6.60
N ALA A 156 15.72 10.22 -5.78
CA ALA A 156 15.11 8.93 -6.11
C ALA A 156 13.58 8.91 -5.94
N TRP A 157 13.01 9.89 -5.25
CA TRP A 157 11.58 10.03 -5.04
C TRP A 157 10.91 10.76 -6.21
N GLY A 158 9.59 10.69 -6.27
CA GLY A 158 8.79 11.44 -7.23
C GLY A 158 7.50 10.73 -7.59
N VAL A 159 6.53 11.50 -8.06
CA VAL A 159 5.24 11.00 -8.54
C VAL A 159 5.48 10.08 -9.74
N ARG A 160 4.97 8.85 -9.66
CA ARG A 160 5.21 7.82 -10.68
C ARG A 160 4.21 7.98 -11.84
N ASP A 161 4.67 7.62 -13.03
CA ASP A 161 3.79 7.56 -14.19
C ASP A 161 2.90 6.32 -14.12
N GLN A 162 1.59 6.52 -14.24
CA GLN A 162 0.60 5.45 -14.17
C GLN A 162 0.82 4.40 -15.26
N THR A 163 1.03 4.84 -16.49
CA THR A 163 1.20 3.95 -17.65
C THR A 163 2.41 3.04 -17.44
N THR A 164 3.52 3.59 -16.95
CA THR A 164 4.72 2.83 -16.61
C THR A 164 4.46 1.82 -15.50
N VAL A 165 3.76 2.22 -14.42
CA VAL A 165 3.43 1.30 -13.30
C VAL A 165 2.49 0.19 -13.75
N LEU A 166 1.48 0.50 -14.59
CA LEU A 166 0.56 -0.50 -15.16
C LEU A 166 1.30 -1.53 -16.02
N HIS A 167 2.25 -1.07 -16.85
CA HIS A 167 3.08 -1.95 -17.66
C HIS A 167 3.89 -2.90 -16.78
N GLN A 168 4.59 -2.38 -15.77
CA GLN A 168 5.40 -3.20 -14.85
C GLN A 168 4.54 -4.19 -14.03
N ALA A 169 3.32 -3.81 -13.65
CA ALA A 169 2.39 -4.72 -13.00
C ALA A 169 1.96 -5.86 -13.91
N SER A 170 1.70 -5.58 -15.19
CA SER A 170 1.40 -6.60 -16.20
C SER A 170 2.56 -7.57 -16.41
N GLU A 171 3.79 -7.06 -16.48
CA GLU A 171 5.01 -7.88 -16.56
C GLU A 171 5.17 -8.81 -15.33
N ALA A 172 4.75 -8.34 -14.16
CA ALA A 172 4.72 -9.15 -12.93
C ALA A 172 3.57 -10.16 -12.87
N GLY A 173 2.65 -10.17 -13.85
CA GLY A 173 1.54 -11.11 -13.98
C GLY A 173 0.24 -10.62 -13.32
N PHE A 174 0.08 -9.32 -13.14
CA PHE A 174 -1.16 -8.70 -12.69
C PHE A 174 -2.03 -8.23 -13.87
N ALA A 175 -3.36 -8.35 -13.70
CA ALA A 175 -4.33 -7.65 -14.54
C ALA A 175 -4.93 -6.48 -13.78
N VAL A 176 -5.14 -5.33 -14.46
CA VAL A 176 -5.83 -4.17 -13.87
C VAL A 176 -7.30 -4.52 -13.66
N GLN A 177 -7.78 -4.39 -12.42
CA GLN A 177 -9.19 -4.54 -12.08
C GLN A 177 -9.91 -3.19 -12.12
N THR A 178 -9.34 -2.17 -11.48
CA THR A 178 -9.92 -0.82 -11.45
C THR A 178 -8.86 0.26 -11.25
N ILE A 179 -9.16 1.45 -11.73
CA ILE A 179 -8.46 2.69 -11.42
C ILE A 179 -9.52 3.68 -10.95
N THR A 180 -9.52 3.99 -9.65
CA THR A 180 -10.49 4.90 -9.05
C THR A 180 -9.84 6.25 -8.79
N LEU A 181 -10.48 7.33 -9.26
CA LEU A 181 -10.08 8.70 -8.93
C LEU A 181 -10.45 9.00 -7.48
N MET A 182 -9.48 9.47 -6.72
CA MET A 182 -9.60 9.72 -5.30
C MET A 182 -9.43 11.23 -5.00
N PRO A 183 -9.89 11.71 -3.84
CA PRO A 183 -9.70 13.10 -3.46
C PRO A 183 -8.25 13.57 -3.54
N ALA A 184 -8.06 14.87 -3.75
CA ALA A 184 -6.76 15.54 -3.86
C ALA A 184 -5.88 14.98 -5.01
N ASN A 185 -6.51 14.66 -6.13
CA ASN A 185 -5.85 14.16 -7.36
C ASN A 185 -5.02 12.88 -7.15
N ASN A 186 -5.38 12.09 -6.14
CA ASN A 186 -4.83 10.75 -5.96
C ASN A 186 -5.62 9.71 -6.76
N ARG A 187 -5.10 8.50 -6.81
CA ARG A 187 -5.75 7.33 -7.40
C ARG A 187 -5.60 6.13 -6.49
N MET A 188 -6.61 5.26 -6.52
CA MET A 188 -6.51 3.89 -6.04
C MET A 188 -6.45 2.99 -7.27
N ILE A 189 -5.35 2.28 -7.45
CA ILE A 189 -5.22 1.27 -8.50
C ILE A 189 -5.31 -0.10 -7.83
N THR A 190 -6.24 -0.92 -8.33
CA THR A 190 -6.40 -2.30 -7.86
C THR A 190 -6.10 -3.25 -9.00
N TRP A 191 -5.20 -4.17 -8.74
CA TRP A 191 -4.87 -5.29 -9.62
C TRP A 191 -5.34 -6.61 -9.03
N ILE A 192 -5.55 -7.58 -9.89
CA ILE A 192 -5.85 -8.98 -9.55
C ILE A 192 -4.73 -9.88 -10.09
N ARG A 193 -4.37 -10.87 -9.27
CA ARG A 193 -3.39 -11.91 -9.61
C ARG A 193 -4.04 -13.04 -10.39
#